data_ce60989605bc6dc5a7c12c1890fbf155
#
_entry.id   ce60989605bc6dc5a7c12c1890fbf155
#
_cell.length_a   1.000
_cell.length_b   1.000
_cell.length_c   1.000
_cell.angle_alpha   90.00
_cell.angle_beta   90.00
_cell.angle_gamma   90.00
#
_symmetry.space_group_name_H-M   'P 1'
#
loop_
_entity.id
_entity.type
_entity.pdbx_description
1 polymer ?
#
loop_
_entity_poly.entity_id
_entity_poly.type
_entity_poly.pdbx_seq_one_letter_code
_entity_poly.pdbx_strand_id
1 'polypeptide(L)'
;GVDSITVTPFDAQFKNPDEFSERIARNQQLLLKEESHLDKITDPAGGSYYVETLTASIADVAWKNFLAIEDLGGFYAAIKEGKIQEELQETSKKRHQDVARRKESLLGTNQFPNFTEVAGNKIEKTDECNCGCKHDAQEGAVASIPTARAASDFEALRLATEKSSVRPKVFMLTIGNLAMRLARAQFSSNFFACAGYEIIDNLGFKTVQEGIDAAMEKKADIVVLCSSDDEYTEYAPEAFKLLDGRAEFVVAGNPACTEDLKAQGIKYFVHVRSNVLETLQEFNAKLLK
;
A
#
# COMPACT_ATOMS: atom_id res chain seq x y z
N GLY A 1 -11.08 15.79 26.99
CA GLY A 1 -11.93 16.93 27.27
C GLY A 1 -12.70 17.48 26.09
N VAL A 2 -13.16 16.61 25.14
CA VAL A 2 -14.04 17.04 24.05
C VAL A 2 -15.50 16.97 24.49
N ASP A 3 -16.32 17.91 24.00
CA ASP A 3 -17.74 17.99 24.35
C ASP A 3 -18.61 17.05 23.51
N SER A 4 -18.17 16.74 22.29
CA SER A 4 -18.86 15.79 21.43
C SER A 4 -17.88 15.03 20.52
N ILE A 5 -18.23 13.78 20.20
CA ILE A 5 -17.44 12.93 19.31
C ILE A 5 -18.39 12.31 18.29
N THR A 6 -18.00 12.39 17.01
CA THR A 6 -18.66 11.64 15.94
C THR A 6 -17.74 10.53 15.45
N VAL A 7 -18.23 9.29 15.47
CA VAL A 7 -17.50 8.11 14.99
C VAL A 7 -18.16 7.62 13.71
N THR A 8 -17.38 7.58 12.64
CA THR A 8 -17.84 7.01 11.36
C THR A 8 -17.86 5.48 11.44
N PRO A 9 -18.92 4.80 10.98
CA PRO A 9 -18.92 3.34 10.85
C PRO A 9 -17.74 2.84 10.04
N PHE A 10 -17.17 1.70 10.44
CA PHE A 10 -15.93 1.16 9.85
C PHE A 10 -16.06 0.84 8.35
N ASP A 11 -17.27 0.55 7.88
CA ASP A 11 -17.60 0.18 6.50
C ASP A 11 -18.05 1.35 5.61
N ALA A 12 -18.17 2.56 6.17
CA ALA A 12 -18.66 3.73 5.46
C ALA A 12 -17.86 4.11 4.19
N GLN A 13 -16.60 3.65 4.09
CA GLN A 13 -15.73 3.93 2.96
C GLN A 13 -15.98 3.02 1.75
N PHE A 14 -16.50 1.81 1.94
CA PHE A 14 -16.64 0.82 0.87
C PHE A 14 -18.07 0.30 0.67
N LYS A 15 -18.98 0.52 1.60
CA LYS A 15 -20.41 0.21 1.45
C LYS A 15 -21.30 1.18 2.22
N ASN A 16 -22.61 1.09 2.04
CA ASN A 16 -23.53 1.81 2.92
C ASN A 16 -23.53 1.15 4.30
N PRO A 17 -23.33 1.93 5.39
CA PRO A 17 -23.38 1.40 6.74
C PRO A 17 -24.67 0.65 7.01
N ASP A 18 -24.56 -0.46 7.75
CA ASP A 18 -25.68 -1.23 8.24
C ASP A 18 -25.88 -1.05 9.75
N GLU A 19 -26.94 -1.63 10.30
CA GLU A 19 -27.26 -1.53 11.72
C GLU A 19 -26.12 -2.05 12.62
N PHE A 20 -25.37 -3.06 12.15
CA PHE A 20 -24.23 -3.61 12.89
C PHE A 20 -23.07 -2.62 12.96
N SER A 21 -22.65 -2.06 11.84
CA SER A 21 -21.53 -1.13 11.76
C SER A 21 -21.83 0.19 12.50
N GLU A 22 -23.06 0.69 12.40
CA GLU A 22 -23.51 1.86 13.14
C GLU A 22 -23.54 1.61 14.67
N ARG A 23 -23.96 0.42 15.07
CA ARG A 23 -23.95 0.02 16.49
C ARG A 23 -22.52 -0.05 17.03
N ILE A 24 -21.56 -0.61 16.27
CA ILE A 24 -20.14 -0.64 16.66
C ILE A 24 -19.61 0.77 16.84
N ALA A 25 -19.86 1.67 15.88
CA ALA A 25 -19.41 3.06 15.96
C ALA A 25 -19.94 3.78 17.21
N ARG A 26 -21.23 3.59 17.52
CA ARG A 26 -21.85 4.16 18.73
C ARG A 26 -21.30 3.56 20.02
N ASN A 27 -21.16 2.22 20.07
CA ASN A 27 -20.68 1.53 21.26
C ASN A 27 -19.20 1.81 21.54
N GLN A 28 -18.38 2.12 20.54
CA GLN A 28 -16.98 2.48 20.74
C GLN A 28 -16.82 3.66 21.72
N GLN A 29 -17.67 4.67 21.61
CA GLN A 29 -17.65 5.82 22.51
C GLN A 29 -18.04 5.44 23.95
N LEU A 30 -19.02 4.54 24.10
CA LEU A 30 -19.43 4.04 25.40
C LEU A 30 -18.31 3.23 26.07
N LEU A 31 -17.62 2.37 25.32
CA LEU A 31 -16.48 1.60 25.82
C LEU A 31 -15.33 2.50 26.28
N LEU A 32 -15.01 3.56 25.50
CA LEU A 32 -13.99 4.52 25.88
C LEU A 32 -14.34 5.27 27.17
N LYS A 33 -15.61 5.53 27.40
CA LYS A 33 -16.10 6.19 28.63
C LYS A 33 -16.19 5.23 29.80
N GLU A 34 -16.97 4.12 29.65
CA GLU A 34 -17.36 3.29 30.79
C GLU A 34 -16.30 2.24 31.16
N GLU A 35 -15.53 1.73 30.20
CA GLU A 35 -14.50 0.71 30.46
C GLU A 35 -13.08 1.29 30.49
N SER A 36 -12.73 2.18 29.57
CA SER A 36 -11.41 2.79 29.53
C SER A 36 -11.31 4.03 30.44
N HIS A 37 -12.40 4.55 30.93
CA HIS A 37 -12.49 5.70 31.83
C HIS A 37 -11.77 6.96 31.33
N LEU A 38 -11.71 7.18 30.00
CA LEU A 38 -11.01 8.32 29.41
C LEU A 38 -11.67 9.67 29.70
N ASP A 39 -12.87 9.67 30.22
CA ASP A 39 -13.59 10.86 30.70
C ASP A 39 -13.22 11.30 32.11
N LYS A 40 -12.50 10.47 32.89
CA LYS A 40 -12.17 10.73 34.30
C LYS A 40 -10.95 11.61 34.50
N ILE A 41 -10.09 11.73 33.51
CA ILE A 41 -8.84 12.47 33.60
C ILE A 41 -8.85 13.60 32.57
N THR A 42 -8.72 14.82 33.06
CA THR A 42 -8.54 15.99 32.19
C THR A 42 -7.08 16.11 31.84
N ASP A 43 -6.78 16.26 30.54
CA ASP A 43 -5.43 16.43 30.00
C ASP A 43 -4.40 15.38 30.52
N PRO A 44 -4.56 14.09 30.16
CA PRO A 44 -3.71 13.00 30.66
C PRO A 44 -2.25 13.13 30.22
N ALA A 45 -1.94 13.94 29.21
CA ALA A 45 -0.60 14.19 28.70
C ALA A 45 -0.01 15.53 29.18
N GLY A 46 -0.74 16.30 29.99
CA GLY A 46 -0.32 17.58 30.53
C GLY A 46 1.01 17.51 31.26
N GLY A 47 1.92 18.44 30.96
CA GLY A 47 3.28 18.48 31.50
C GLY A 47 4.28 17.50 30.88
N SER A 48 3.89 16.70 29.88
CA SER A 48 4.82 15.92 29.08
C SER A 48 5.61 16.85 28.14
N TYR A 49 6.92 16.98 28.34
CA TYR A 49 7.76 17.85 27.50
C TYR A 49 7.62 17.60 26.01
N TYR A 50 7.52 16.32 25.60
CA TYR A 50 7.35 15.94 24.20
C TYR A 50 6.00 16.41 23.65
N VAL A 51 4.92 16.12 24.36
CA VAL A 51 3.55 16.48 23.92
C VAL A 51 3.36 17.99 23.88
N GLU A 52 3.84 18.71 24.91
CA GLU A 52 3.75 20.18 24.94
C GLU A 52 4.54 20.83 23.79
N THR A 53 5.78 20.36 23.55
CA THR A 53 6.61 20.87 22.45
C THR A 53 5.98 20.58 21.09
N LEU A 54 5.44 19.35 20.89
CA LEU A 54 4.77 18.98 19.65
C LEU A 54 3.50 19.80 19.42
N THR A 55 2.71 20.00 20.48
CA THR A 55 1.47 20.81 20.43
C THR A 55 1.79 22.27 20.03
N ALA A 56 2.80 22.86 20.68
CA ALA A 56 3.24 24.21 20.33
C ALA A 56 3.72 24.29 18.87
N SER A 57 4.52 23.33 18.42
CA SER A 57 5.01 23.29 17.03
C SER A 57 3.88 23.15 16.00
N ILE A 58 2.87 22.32 16.28
CA ILE A 58 1.70 22.17 15.41
C ILE A 58 0.89 23.48 15.39
N ALA A 59 0.67 24.10 16.55
CA ALA A 59 -0.04 25.37 16.65
C ALA A 59 0.66 26.48 15.87
N ASP A 60 1.99 26.59 15.95
CA ASP A 60 2.77 27.56 15.20
C ASP A 60 2.66 27.38 13.68
N VAL A 61 2.72 26.14 13.19
CA VAL A 61 2.57 25.85 11.76
C VAL A 61 1.14 26.15 11.30
N ALA A 62 0.14 25.73 12.07
CA ALA A 62 -1.27 26.01 11.75
C ALA A 62 -1.54 27.52 11.70
N TRP A 63 -0.98 28.27 12.64
CA TRP A 63 -1.14 29.73 12.67
C TRP A 63 -0.48 30.42 11.47
N LYS A 64 0.73 29.99 11.08
CA LYS A 64 1.41 30.51 9.89
C LYS A 64 0.61 30.22 8.61
N ASN A 65 0.08 29.02 8.49
CA ASN A 65 -0.79 28.65 7.33
C ASN A 65 -2.07 29.49 7.31
N PHE A 66 -2.68 29.71 8.49
CA PHE A 66 -3.85 30.60 8.58
C PHE A 66 -3.54 32.03 8.09
N LEU A 67 -2.44 32.63 8.57
CA LEU A 67 -2.02 33.96 8.15
C LEU A 67 -1.74 34.03 6.63
N ALA A 68 -1.08 33.00 6.07
CA ALA A 68 -0.82 32.94 4.64
C ALA A 68 -2.12 32.89 3.80
N ILE A 69 -3.16 32.20 4.29
CA ILE A 69 -4.47 32.17 3.64
C ILE A 69 -5.18 33.54 3.75
N GLU A 70 -5.07 34.23 4.90
CA GLU A 70 -5.62 35.57 5.08
C GLU A 70 -4.95 36.58 4.16
N ASP A 71 -3.63 36.50 3.96
CA ASP A 71 -2.89 37.36 3.02
C ASP A 71 -3.33 37.17 1.55
N LEU A 72 -3.91 36.00 1.19
CA LEU A 72 -4.51 35.72 -0.11
C LEU A 72 -5.95 36.29 -0.25
N GLY A 73 -6.44 37.01 0.73
CA GLY A 73 -7.81 37.55 0.77
C GLY A 73 -8.83 36.63 1.43
N GLY A 74 -8.33 35.68 2.25
CA GLY A 74 -9.10 34.74 3.04
C GLY A 74 -9.40 33.41 2.32
N PHE A 75 -9.94 32.47 3.08
CA PHE A 75 -10.15 31.09 2.63
C PHE A 75 -11.00 30.96 1.35
N TYR A 76 -12.05 31.76 1.23
CA TYR A 76 -12.93 31.73 0.07
C TYR A 76 -12.24 32.20 -1.22
N ALA A 77 -11.42 33.25 -1.13
CA ALA A 77 -10.63 33.71 -2.27
C ALA A 77 -9.60 32.68 -2.69
N ALA A 78 -8.85 32.13 -1.71
CA ALA A 78 -7.83 31.11 -1.95
C ALA A 78 -8.39 29.83 -2.59
N ILE A 79 -9.60 29.38 -2.19
CA ILE A 79 -10.28 28.23 -2.84
C ILE A 79 -10.68 28.56 -4.28
N LYS A 80 -11.21 29.76 -4.53
CA LYS A 80 -11.59 30.18 -5.90
C LYS A 80 -10.41 30.23 -6.85
N GLU A 81 -9.26 30.69 -6.36
CA GLU A 81 -8.01 30.76 -7.11
C GLU A 81 -7.31 29.39 -7.26
N GLY A 82 -7.79 28.35 -6.56
CA GLY A 82 -7.22 27.01 -6.62
C GLY A 82 -5.97 26.80 -5.75
N LYS A 83 -5.56 27.78 -4.95
CA LYS A 83 -4.34 27.71 -4.14
C LYS A 83 -4.37 26.60 -3.09
N ILE A 84 -5.51 26.44 -2.40
CA ILE A 84 -5.71 25.37 -1.42
C ILE A 84 -5.63 24.00 -2.11
N GLN A 85 -6.23 23.87 -3.29
CA GLN A 85 -6.22 22.63 -4.07
C GLN A 85 -4.81 22.25 -4.55
N GLU A 86 -4.01 23.24 -4.98
CA GLU A 86 -2.61 23.03 -5.38
C GLU A 86 -1.77 22.46 -4.22
N GLU A 87 -1.82 23.06 -3.04
CA GLU A 87 -1.09 22.60 -1.84
C GLU A 87 -1.52 21.20 -1.39
N LEU A 88 -2.84 20.95 -1.41
CA LEU A 88 -3.39 19.64 -1.08
C LEU A 88 -2.97 18.57 -2.09
N GLN A 89 -2.94 18.90 -3.38
CA GLN A 89 -2.48 17.97 -4.42
C GLN A 89 -1.00 17.64 -4.26
N GLU A 90 -0.16 18.60 -3.95
CA GLU A 90 1.27 18.37 -3.72
C GLU A 90 1.49 17.45 -2.50
N THR A 91 0.81 17.74 -1.40
CA THR A 91 0.85 16.92 -0.18
C THR A 91 0.33 15.51 -0.43
N SER A 92 -0.80 15.38 -1.13
CA SER A 92 -1.38 14.09 -1.52
C SER A 92 -0.42 13.29 -2.39
N LYS A 93 0.14 13.91 -3.43
CA LYS A 93 1.12 13.26 -4.32
C LYS A 93 2.34 12.72 -3.57
N LYS A 94 2.88 13.52 -2.66
CA LYS A 94 4.01 13.09 -1.81
C LYS A 94 3.62 11.89 -0.94
N ARG A 95 2.45 11.95 -0.30
CA ARG A 95 1.95 10.86 0.54
C ARG A 95 1.73 9.58 -0.26
N HIS A 96 1.10 9.64 -1.42
CA HIS A 96 0.92 8.49 -2.32
C HIS A 96 2.26 7.88 -2.74
N GLN A 97 3.28 8.69 -3.02
CA GLN A 97 4.63 8.21 -3.30
C GLN A 97 5.28 7.51 -2.10
N ASP A 98 5.08 8.04 -0.88
CA ASP A 98 5.63 7.43 0.34
C ASP A 98 4.90 6.10 0.66
N VAL A 99 3.59 6.02 0.45
CA VAL A 99 2.82 4.77 0.53
C VAL A 99 3.26 3.77 -0.54
N ALA A 100 3.41 4.20 -1.81
CA ALA A 100 3.85 3.35 -2.92
C ALA A 100 5.21 2.70 -2.67
N ARG A 101 6.11 3.37 -1.93
CA ARG A 101 7.45 2.91 -1.57
C ARG A 101 7.56 2.31 -0.17
N ARG A 102 6.44 2.13 0.54
CA ARG A 102 6.40 1.64 1.93
C ARG A 102 7.17 2.50 2.94
N LYS A 103 7.40 3.78 2.66
CA LYS A 103 7.88 4.73 3.67
C LYS A 103 6.78 5.05 4.68
N GLU A 104 5.52 5.13 4.21
CA GLU A 104 4.33 5.12 5.04
C GLU A 104 3.70 3.73 4.96
N SER A 105 3.62 3.01 6.10
CA SER A 105 3.03 1.68 6.17
C SER A 105 1.54 1.74 6.45
N LEU A 106 0.76 1.13 5.57
CA LEU A 106 -0.67 0.88 5.74
C LEU A 106 -0.87 -0.62 5.95
N LEU A 107 -1.02 -1.03 7.21
CA LEU A 107 -1.20 -2.44 7.58
C LEU A 107 -2.39 -3.06 6.85
N GLY A 108 -2.19 -4.25 6.29
CA GLY A 108 -3.20 -4.94 5.50
C GLY A 108 -3.30 -4.45 4.04
N THR A 109 -2.63 -3.36 3.67
CA THR A 109 -2.69 -2.76 2.33
C THR A 109 -1.36 -2.90 1.61
N ASN A 110 -0.36 -2.06 1.95
CA ASN A 110 0.98 -2.12 1.36
C ASN A 110 1.97 -2.91 2.21
N GLN A 111 1.56 -3.34 3.41
CA GLN A 111 2.37 -4.11 4.36
C GLN A 111 1.50 -5.14 5.06
N PHE A 112 1.97 -6.39 5.14
CA PHE A 112 1.26 -7.52 5.76
C PHE A 112 -0.19 -7.69 5.26
N PRO A 113 -0.43 -7.79 3.94
CA PRO A 113 -1.77 -8.01 3.41
C PRO A 113 -2.27 -9.40 3.81
N ASN A 114 -3.59 -9.54 3.94
CA ASN A 114 -4.19 -10.86 4.08
C ASN A 114 -4.14 -11.60 2.73
N PHE A 115 -3.43 -12.72 2.67
CA PHE A 115 -3.18 -13.50 1.44
C PHE A 115 -4.44 -14.19 0.89
N THR A 116 -5.43 -14.45 1.75
CA THR A 116 -6.65 -15.18 1.40
C THR A 116 -7.88 -14.30 1.28
N GLU A 117 -7.75 -13.00 1.55
CA GLU A 117 -8.89 -12.09 1.47
C GLU A 117 -9.34 -11.89 0.03
N VAL A 118 -10.67 -11.92 -0.16
CA VAL A 118 -11.37 -11.52 -1.37
C VAL A 118 -12.34 -10.40 -0.98
N ALA A 119 -12.06 -9.19 -1.46
CA ALA A 119 -12.81 -7.99 -1.10
C ALA A 119 -13.82 -7.55 -2.16
N GLY A 120 -13.65 -7.99 -3.42
CA GLY A 120 -14.43 -7.51 -4.56
C GLY A 120 -15.94 -7.62 -4.40
N ASN A 121 -16.42 -8.67 -3.70
CA ASN A 121 -17.85 -8.89 -3.45
C ASN A 121 -18.41 -8.08 -2.26
N LYS A 122 -17.55 -7.40 -1.50
CA LYS A 122 -17.94 -6.64 -0.31
C LYS A 122 -17.99 -5.14 -0.56
N ILE A 123 -17.48 -4.68 -1.69
CA ILE A 123 -17.36 -3.27 -2.04
C ILE A 123 -18.58 -2.88 -2.86
N GLU A 124 -19.41 -2.03 -2.28
CA GLU A 124 -20.60 -1.46 -2.91
C GLU A 124 -20.35 -0.04 -3.44
N LYS A 125 -19.38 0.66 -2.85
CA LYS A 125 -18.97 2.01 -3.25
C LYS A 125 -17.61 1.95 -3.93
N THR A 126 -17.53 2.48 -5.13
CA THR A 126 -16.26 2.85 -5.73
C THR A 126 -15.93 4.28 -5.32
N ASP A 127 -14.66 4.68 -5.39
CA ASP A 127 -14.20 6.05 -5.07
C ASP A 127 -14.81 7.15 -5.96
N GLU A 128 -15.76 6.80 -6.83
CA GLU A 128 -16.61 7.76 -7.49
C GLU A 128 -17.46 8.46 -6.44
N CYS A 129 -17.33 9.77 -6.36
CA CYS A 129 -18.04 10.62 -5.43
C CYS A 129 -19.55 10.34 -5.51
N ASN A 130 -20.07 9.55 -4.57
CA ASN A 130 -21.49 9.21 -4.49
C ASN A 130 -22.28 10.32 -3.74
N CYS A 131 -21.81 11.58 -3.83
CA CYS A 131 -22.46 12.73 -3.22
C CYS A 131 -23.73 13.16 -3.94
N GLY A 132 -24.14 12.45 -5.01
CA GLY A 132 -25.29 12.87 -5.84
C GLY A 132 -25.07 14.18 -6.60
N CYS A 133 -23.93 14.80 -6.43
CA CYS A 133 -23.55 15.98 -7.16
C CYS A 133 -23.07 15.54 -8.54
N LYS A 134 -23.89 15.72 -9.57
CA LYS A 134 -23.37 15.76 -10.94
C LYS A 134 -22.48 16.98 -11.00
N HIS A 135 -21.16 16.76 -11.01
CA HIS A 135 -20.22 17.80 -11.37
C HIS A 135 -20.32 18.03 -12.88
N ASP A 136 -21.43 18.61 -13.31
CA ASP A 136 -21.45 19.29 -14.59
C ASP A 136 -20.43 20.43 -14.47
N ALA A 137 -19.39 20.38 -15.29
CA ALA A 137 -18.41 21.45 -15.39
C ALA A 137 -19.14 22.70 -15.88
N GLN A 138 -19.74 23.45 -14.95
CA GLN A 138 -20.23 24.77 -15.23
C GLN A 138 -19.03 25.71 -15.37
N GLU A 139 -19.05 26.53 -16.40
CA GLU A 139 -18.10 27.64 -16.54
C GLU A 139 -18.06 28.44 -15.23
N GLY A 140 -16.89 28.47 -14.57
CA GLY A 140 -16.72 29.12 -13.26
C GLY A 140 -16.79 28.17 -12.05
N ALA A 141 -16.90 26.84 -12.25
CA ALA A 141 -16.85 25.90 -11.16
C ALA A 141 -15.47 25.90 -10.47
N VAL A 142 -15.47 26.02 -9.15
CA VAL A 142 -14.26 25.92 -8.33
C VAL A 142 -13.73 24.47 -8.42
N ALA A 143 -12.42 24.31 -8.63
CA ALA A 143 -11.80 22.98 -8.66
C ALA A 143 -12.08 22.23 -7.35
N SER A 144 -12.47 20.96 -7.46
CA SER A 144 -12.75 20.14 -6.29
C SER A 144 -11.47 19.80 -5.50
N ILE A 145 -11.60 19.67 -4.19
CA ILE A 145 -10.52 19.19 -3.34
C ILE A 145 -10.33 17.70 -3.58
N PRO A 146 -9.06 17.21 -3.74
CA PRO A 146 -8.78 15.78 -3.88
C PRO A 146 -9.28 14.99 -2.66
N THR A 147 -10.07 13.95 -2.89
CA THR A 147 -10.63 13.09 -1.83
C THR A 147 -10.04 11.68 -1.82
N ALA A 148 -8.99 11.42 -2.64
CA ALA A 148 -8.36 10.12 -2.72
C ALA A 148 -7.75 9.70 -1.37
N ARG A 149 -8.07 8.47 -0.94
CA ARG A 149 -7.49 7.87 0.27
C ARG A 149 -6.08 7.35 -0.01
N ALA A 150 -5.21 7.35 0.98
CA ALA A 150 -3.84 6.83 0.83
C ALA A 150 -3.77 5.36 0.38
N ALA A 151 -4.81 4.56 0.67
CA ALA A 151 -4.91 3.16 0.28
C ALA A 151 -5.46 2.94 -1.14
N SER A 152 -6.09 3.95 -1.78
CA SER A 152 -6.87 3.81 -3.02
C SER A 152 -6.11 3.11 -4.15
N ASP A 153 -4.83 3.44 -4.34
CA ASP A 153 -4.04 2.87 -5.43
C ASP A 153 -3.78 1.36 -5.26
N PHE A 154 -3.48 0.94 -4.02
CA PHE A 154 -3.30 -0.49 -3.71
C PHE A 154 -4.62 -1.27 -3.72
N GLU A 155 -5.71 -0.64 -3.27
CA GLU A 155 -7.04 -1.23 -3.37
C GLU A 155 -7.45 -1.43 -4.82
N ALA A 156 -7.25 -0.44 -5.69
CA ALA A 156 -7.51 -0.55 -7.12
C ALA A 156 -6.65 -1.65 -7.77
N LEU A 157 -5.35 -1.73 -7.41
CA LEU A 157 -4.44 -2.77 -7.87
C LEU A 157 -4.95 -4.18 -7.50
N ARG A 158 -5.32 -4.39 -6.24
CA ARG A 158 -5.83 -5.66 -5.74
C ARG A 158 -7.17 -6.03 -6.35
N LEU A 159 -8.09 -5.08 -6.45
CA LEU A 159 -9.40 -5.30 -7.08
C LEU A 159 -9.27 -5.64 -8.57
N ALA A 160 -8.30 -5.08 -9.28
CA ALA A 160 -8.02 -5.47 -10.66
C ALA A 160 -7.63 -6.95 -10.74
N THR A 161 -6.78 -7.44 -9.82
CA THR A 161 -6.42 -8.86 -9.72
C THR A 161 -7.63 -9.74 -9.40
N GLU A 162 -8.47 -9.33 -8.44
CA GLU A 162 -9.66 -10.10 -8.03
C GLU A 162 -10.74 -10.16 -9.12
N LYS A 163 -10.85 -9.13 -9.96
CA LYS A 163 -11.78 -9.09 -11.10
C LYS A 163 -11.29 -9.86 -12.32
N SER A 164 -10.00 -10.15 -12.39
CA SER A 164 -9.43 -10.93 -13.50
C SER A 164 -9.87 -12.40 -13.44
N SER A 165 -9.98 -13.02 -14.61
CA SER A 165 -10.23 -14.47 -14.73
C SER A 165 -9.05 -15.32 -14.27
N VAL A 166 -7.87 -14.72 -14.15
CA VAL A 166 -6.61 -15.38 -13.74
C VAL A 166 -6.05 -14.68 -12.54
N ARG A 167 -5.77 -15.44 -11.48
CA ARG A 167 -5.02 -14.98 -10.33
C ARG A 167 -3.55 -15.37 -10.50
N PRO A 168 -2.62 -14.42 -10.72
CA PRO A 168 -1.22 -14.73 -10.92
C PRO A 168 -0.61 -15.51 -9.75
N LYS A 169 0.23 -16.50 -10.06
CA LYS A 169 0.94 -17.35 -9.11
C LYS A 169 2.40 -16.96 -9.01
N VAL A 170 2.85 -16.68 -7.81
CA VAL A 170 4.22 -16.28 -7.50
C VAL A 170 4.90 -17.37 -6.72
N PHE A 171 5.91 -17.98 -7.31
CA PHE A 171 6.69 -19.06 -6.70
C PHE A 171 7.98 -18.53 -6.09
N MET A 172 8.21 -18.81 -4.81
CA MET A 172 9.44 -18.46 -4.10
C MET A 172 10.50 -19.52 -4.35
N LEU A 173 11.41 -19.32 -5.29
CA LEU A 173 12.54 -20.21 -5.50
C LEU A 173 13.59 -19.95 -4.43
N THR A 174 13.50 -20.68 -3.32
CA THR A 174 14.36 -20.55 -2.14
C THR A 174 15.54 -21.52 -2.23
N ILE A 175 16.77 -21.00 -2.27
CA ILE A 175 18.00 -21.79 -2.39
C ILE A 175 19.15 -21.14 -1.61
N GLY A 176 20.19 -21.89 -1.30
CA GLY A 176 21.41 -21.39 -0.64
C GLY A 176 21.24 -21.13 0.86
N ASN A 177 21.81 -20.05 1.36
CA ASN A 177 21.86 -19.70 2.78
C ASN A 177 20.48 -19.67 3.42
N LEU A 178 20.26 -20.47 4.44
CA LEU A 178 18.93 -20.69 5.07
C LEU A 178 18.32 -19.39 5.61
N ALA A 179 19.09 -18.60 6.35
CA ALA A 179 18.58 -17.37 6.98
C ALA A 179 18.21 -16.32 5.93
N MET A 180 19.07 -16.16 4.93
CA MET A 180 18.86 -15.16 3.88
C MET A 180 17.72 -15.56 2.94
N ARG A 181 17.65 -16.81 2.49
CA ARG A 181 16.57 -17.26 1.61
C ARG A 181 15.19 -17.13 2.27
N LEU A 182 15.07 -17.41 3.57
CA LEU A 182 13.81 -17.25 4.31
C LEU A 182 13.43 -15.79 4.46
N ALA A 183 14.37 -14.91 4.81
CA ALA A 183 14.11 -13.47 4.91
C ALA A 183 13.68 -12.87 3.55
N ARG A 184 14.35 -13.28 2.46
CA ARG A 184 14.02 -12.85 1.10
C ARG A 184 12.66 -13.38 0.63
N ALA A 185 12.34 -14.64 0.93
CA ALA A 185 11.05 -15.24 0.62
C ALA A 185 9.91 -14.54 1.38
N GLN A 186 10.09 -14.28 2.67
CA GLN A 186 9.09 -13.56 3.48
C GLN A 186 8.85 -12.13 2.97
N PHE A 187 9.93 -11.41 2.64
CA PHE A 187 9.83 -10.07 2.05
C PHE A 187 9.07 -10.10 0.72
N SER A 188 9.45 -11.02 -0.18
CA SER A 188 8.85 -11.12 -1.51
C SER A 188 7.41 -11.60 -1.46
N SER A 189 7.08 -12.55 -0.58
CA SER A 189 5.70 -12.99 -0.34
C SER A 189 4.81 -11.81 0.08
N ASN A 190 5.28 -11.01 1.03
CA ASN A 190 4.59 -9.80 1.46
C ASN A 190 4.47 -8.77 0.31
N PHE A 191 5.50 -8.65 -0.54
CA PHE A 191 5.52 -7.74 -1.67
C PHE A 191 4.43 -8.07 -2.69
N PHE A 192 4.41 -9.30 -3.18
CA PHE A 192 3.48 -9.72 -4.23
C PHE A 192 2.05 -9.93 -3.72
N ALA A 193 1.88 -10.30 -2.45
CA ALA A 193 0.56 -10.43 -1.84
C ALA A 193 -0.20 -9.10 -1.75
N CYS A 194 0.48 -7.94 -1.79
CA CYS A 194 -0.20 -6.63 -1.86
C CYS A 194 -1.06 -6.48 -3.11
N ALA A 195 -0.70 -7.13 -4.22
CA ALA A 195 -1.52 -7.18 -5.42
C ALA A 195 -2.60 -8.29 -5.40
N GLY A 196 -2.67 -9.08 -4.32
CA GLY A 196 -3.62 -10.20 -4.22
C GLY A 196 -3.18 -11.45 -4.97
N TYR A 197 -1.90 -11.58 -5.37
CA TYR A 197 -1.39 -12.77 -6.06
C TYR A 197 -1.36 -14.00 -5.14
N GLU A 198 -1.44 -15.19 -5.74
CA GLU A 198 -1.28 -16.45 -5.03
C GLU A 198 0.20 -16.71 -4.76
N ILE A 199 0.57 -16.80 -3.49
CA ILE A 199 1.94 -17.04 -3.07
C ILE A 199 2.17 -18.53 -2.86
N ILE A 200 3.19 -19.08 -3.53
CA ILE A 200 3.62 -20.48 -3.38
C ILE A 200 4.99 -20.48 -2.71
N ASP A 201 4.99 -20.76 -1.43
CA ASP A 201 6.19 -20.91 -0.61
C ASP A 201 6.64 -22.38 -0.50
N ASN A 202 7.88 -22.63 -0.04
CA ASN A 202 8.45 -23.96 0.07
C ASN A 202 9.58 -24.00 1.12
N LEU A 203 10.07 -25.19 1.40
CA LEU A 203 11.15 -25.42 2.38
C LEU A 203 12.56 -25.17 1.81
N GLY A 204 12.68 -25.00 0.50
CA GLY A 204 13.94 -24.78 -0.21
C GLY A 204 14.39 -25.96 -1.04
N PHE A 205 15.22 -25.66 -2.04
CA PHE A 205 15.75 -26.61 -3.00
C PHE A 205 17.25 -26.80 -2.83
N LYS A 206 17.76 -27.95 -3.29
CA LYS A 206 19.21 -28.23 -3.31
C LYS A 206 19.87 -27.72 -4.59
N THR A 207 19.13 -27.72 -5.68
CA THR A 207 19.58 -27.24 -6.99
C THR A 207 18.58 -26.27 -7.61
N VAL A 208 19.07 -25.40 -8.49
CA VAL A 208 18.24 -24.47 -9.24
C VAL A 208 17.25 -25.22 -10.13
N GLN A 209 17.69 -26.31 -10.77
CA GLN A 209 16.86 -27.14 -11.64
C GLN A 209 15.64 -27.69 -10.92
N GLU A 210 15.82 -28.29 -9.71
CA GLU A 210 14.71 -28.78 -8.89
C GLU A 210 13.68 -27.67 -8.61
N GLY A 211 14.17 -26.47 -8.31
CA GLY A 211 13.30 -25.31 -8.02
C GLY A 211 12.52 -24.83 -9.23
N ILE A 212 13.15 -24.77 -10.40
CA ILE A 212 12.49 -24.38 -11.66
C ILE A 212 11.45 -25.45 -12.06
N ASP A 213 11.78 -26.73 -11.97
CA ASP A 213 10.85 -27.81 -12.29
C ASP A 213 9.61 -27.76 -11.39
N ALA A 214 9.81 -27.54 -10.08
CA ALA A 214 8.72 -27.37 -9.14
C ALA A 214 7.87 -26.10 -9.44
N ALA A 215 8.48 -24.99 -9.83
CA ALA A 215 7.76 -23.78 -10.23
C ALA A 215 6.88 -24.03 -11.48
N MET A 216 7.40 -24.76 -12.47
CA MET A 216 6.67 -25.10 -13.69
C MET A 216 5.54 -26.10 -13.44
N GLU A 217 5.74 -27.08 -12.56
CA GLU A 217 4.69 -28.00 -12.11
C GLU A 217 3.49 -27.24 -11.50
N LYS A 218 3.79 -26.21 -10.68
CA LYS A 218 2.77 -25.33 -10.07
C LYS A 218 2.18 -24.31 -11.04
N LYS A 219 2.69 -24.23 -12.27
CA LYS A 219 2.29 -23.24 -13.30
C LYS A 219 2.44 -21.81 -12.77
N ALA A 220 3.63 -21.52 -12.24
CA ALA A 220 3.93 -20.18 -11.73
C ALA A 220 4.04 -19.19 -12.89
N ASP A 221 3.43 -18.01 -12.71
CA ASP A 221 3.52 -16.89 -13.64
C ASP A 221 4.75 -16.01 -13.35
N ILE A 222 5.17 -15.99 -12.08
CA ILE A 222 6.34 -15.27 -11.59
C ILE A 222 7.19 -16.22 -10.75
N VAL A 223 8.50 -16.26 -11.00
CA VAL A 223 9.48 -16.99 -10.20
C VAL A 223 10.40 -15.99 -9.52
N VAL A 224 10.42 -15.97 -8.19
CA VAL A 224 11.24 -15.08 -7.38
C VAL A 224 12.40 -15.86 -6.78
N LEU A 225 13.61 -15.59 -7.24
CA LEU A 225 14.82 -16.19 -6.67
C LEU A 225 15.16 -15.54 -5.33
N CYS A 226 15.18 -16.36 -4.29
CA CYS A 226 15.43 -15.96 -2.90
C CYS A 226 16.69 -16.66 -2.39
N SER A 227 17.80 -15.91 -2.26
CA SER A 227 19.09 -16.38 -1.76
C SER A 227 19.86 -15.24 -1.08
N SER A 228 21.13 -15.46 -0.75
CA SER A 228 22.03 -14.40 -0.29
C SER A 228 22.58 -13.56 -1.45
N ASP A 229 23.03 -12.34 -1.16
CA ASP A 229 23.52 -11.41 -2.18
C ASP A 229 24.74 -11.98 -2.93
N ASP A 230 25.61 -12.72 -2.24
CA ASP A 230 26.82 -13.34 -2.83
C ASP A 230 26.47 -14.50 -3.78
N GLU A 231 25.42 -15.25 -3.47
CA GLU A 231 24.97 -16.42 -4.22
C GLU A 231 24.23 -16.08 -5.51
N TYR A 232 23.72 -14.85 -5.65
CA TYR A 232 23.00 -14.43 -6.87
C TYR A 232 23.87 -14.39 -8.13
N THR A 233 25.19 -14.22 -7.99
CA THR A 233 26.11 -14.24 -9.12
C THR A 233 26.10 -15.59 -9.85
N GLU A 234 25.89 -16.68 -9.12
CA GLU A 234 25.83 -18.06 -9.64
C GLU A 234 24.38 -18.45 -9.97
N TYR A 235 23.47 -18.34 -9.00
CA TYR A 235 22.13 -18.89 -9.16
C TYR A 235 21.22 -18.10 -10.07
N ALA A 236 21.38 -16.76 -10.19
CA ALA A 236 20.45 -15.96 -10.99
C ALA A 236 20.61 -16.20 -12.49
N PRO A 237 21.83 -16.25 -13.07
CA PRO A 237 22.01 -16.60 -14.49
C PRO A 237 21.53 -18.01 -14.83
N GLU A 238 21.82 -19.00 -13.94
CA GLU A 238 21.38 -20.37 -14.11
C GLU A 238 19.86 -20.48 -14.11
N ALA A 239 19.20 -19.89 -13.10
CA ALA A 239 17.74 -19.90 -12.99
C ALA A 239 17.07 -19.21 -14.19
N PHE A 240 17.59 -18.06 -14.60
CA PHE A 240 17.07 -17.31 -15.74
C PHE A 240 17.14 -18.09 -17.05
N LYS A 241 18.29 -18.76 -17.28
CA LYS A 241 18.47 -19.62 -18.44
C LYS A 241 17.56 -20.85 -18.42
N LEU A 242 17.46 -21.52 -17.27
CA LEU A 242 16.60 -22.69 -17.11
C LEU A 242 15.11 -22.35 -17.21
N LEU A 243 14.72 -21.15 -16.78
CA LEU A 243 13.34 -20.69 -16.89
C LEU A 243 12.93 -20.42 -18.34
N ASP A 244 13.85 -19.97 -19.18
CA ASP A 244 13.70 -19.78 -20.65
C ASP A 244 12.41 -19.02 -21.04
N GLY A 245 12.11 -17.95 -20.32
CA GLY A 245 10.95 -17.09 -20.60
C GLY A 245 9.57 -17.71 -20.31
N ARG A 246 9.51 -18.89 -19.67
CA ARG A 246 8.25 -19.58 -19.33
C ARG A 246 7.46 -18.89 -18.22
N ALA A 247 8.10 -18.03 -17.44
CA ALA A 247 7.50 -17.17 -16.43
C ALA A 247 8.33 -15.90 -16.27
N GLU A 248 7.78 -14.86 -15.64
CA GLU A 248 8.55 -13.65 -15.29
C GLU A 248 9.56 -13.98 -14.19
N PHE A 249 10.81 -13.57 -14.37
CA PHE A 249 11.89 -13.82 -13.42
C PHE A 249 12.22 -12.59 -12.58
N VAL A 250 12.30 -12.78 -11.27
CA VAL A 250 12.56 -11.72 -10.29
C VAL A 250 13.67 -12.15 -9.33
N VAL A 251 14.60 -11.25 -9.03
CA VAL A 251 15.61 -11.43 -7.98
C VAL A 251 15.18 -10.69 -6.71
N ALA A 252 15.16 -11.40 -5.58
CA ALA A 252 14.80 -10.82 -4.28
C ALA A 252 16.01 -10.15 -3.63
N GLY A 253 16.31 -8.93 -4.02
CA GLY A 253 17.46 -8.18 -3.51
C GLY A 253 17.94 -7.11 -4.47
N ASN A 254 19.01 -6.43 -4.08
CA ASN A 254 19.78 -5.54 -4.93
C ASN A 254 21.28 -5.81 -4.70
N PRO A 255 21.76 -6.99 -5.15
CA PRO A 255 23.15 -7.40 -4.93
C PRO A 255 24.13 -6.53 -5.72
N ALA A 256 25.41 -6.57 -5.36
CA ALA A 256 26.46 -5.81 -6.06
C ALA A 256 26.56 -6.16 -7.56
N CYS A 257 26.21 -7.40 -7.93
CA CYS A 257 26.20 -7.88 -9.31
C CYS A 257 24.95 -7.48 -10.13
N THR A 258 24.08 -6.59 -9.61
CA THR A 258 22.81 -6.23 -10.27
C THR A 258 23.00 -5.75 -11.70
N GLU A 259 24.01 -4.94 -12.00
CA GLU A 259 24.26 -4.43 -13.36
C GLU A 259 24.71 -5.54 -14.32
N ASP A 260 25.52 -6.49 -13.83
CA ASP A 260 25.94 -7.65 -14.62
C ASP A 260 24.75 -8.59 -14.93
N LEU A 261 23.84 -8.75 -13.96
CA LEU A 261 22.61 -9.53 -14.13
C LEU A 261 21.64 -8.85 -15.11
N LYS A 262 21.53 -7.54 -15.07
CA LYS A 262 20.74 -6.77 -16.07
C LYS A 262 21.31 -6.92 -17.48
N ALA A 263 22.64 -6.90 -17.62
CA ALA A 263 23.28 -7.11 -18.92
C ALA A 263 22.98 -8.50 -19.52
N GLN A 264 22.65 -9.49 -18.68
CA GLN A 264 22.24 -10.82 -19.09
C GLN A 264 20.72 -10.94 -19.37
N GLY A 265 19.96 -9.83 -19.25
CA GLY A 265 18.54 -9.77 -19.55
C GLY A 265 17.59 -9.91 -18.35
N ILE A 266 18.11 -10.04 -17.13
CA ILE A 266 17.29 -10.08 -15.90
C ILE A 266 16.81 -8.67 -15.59
N LYS A 267 15.48 -8.46 -15.61
CA LYS A 267 14.88 -7.12 -15.55
C LYS A 267 14.41 -6.71 -14.15
N TYR A 268 13.93 -7.67 -13.35
CA TYR A 268 13.21 -7.37 -12.12
C TYR A 268 14.01 -7.68 -10.87
N PHE A 269 14.14 -6.67 -10.01
CA PHE A 269 14.78 -6.75 -8.69
C PHE A 269 13.86 -6.13 -7.66
N VAL A 270 13.48 -6.90 -6.64
CA VAL A 270 12.60 -6.41 -5.55
C VAL A 270 13.37 -6.31 -4.24
N HIS A 271 13.37 -5.14 -3.67
CA HIS A 271 14.11 -4.82 -2.44
C HIS A 271 13.41 -3.70 -1.66
N VAL A 272 13.91 -3.37 -0.47
CA VAL A 272 13.29 -2.39 0.45
C VAL A 272 13.12 -0.98 -0.12
N ARG A 273 13.86 -0.62 -1.19
CA ARG A 273 13.77 0.68 -1.86
C ARG A 273 12.92 0.65 -3.14
N SER A 274 12.38 -0.51 -3.52
CA SER A 274 11.54 -0.64 -4.71
C SER A 274 10.25 0.15 -4.56
N ASN A 275 9.76 0.68 -5.68
CA ASN A 275 8.40 1.20 -5.75
C ASN A 275 7.44 0.01 -5.90
N VAL A 276 6.83 -0.40 -4.79
CA VAL A 276 5.99 -1.60 -4.74
C VAL A 276 4.78 -1.47 -5.67
N LEU A 277 4.10 -0.32 -5.61
CA LEU A 277 2.90 -0.08 -6.40
C LEU A 277 3.21 -0.12 -7.91
N GLU A 278 4.19 0.62 -8.36
CA GLU A 278 4.57 0.70 -9.77
C GLU A 278 5.01 -0.67 -10.33
N THR A 279 5.85 -1.38 -9.57
CA THR A 279 6.28 -2.72 -9.95
C THR A 279 5.10 -3.70 -10.08
N LEU A 280 4.17 -3.67 -9.14
CA LEU A 280 3.00 -4.55 -9.18
C LEU A 280 1.99 -4.15 -10.26
N GLN A 281 1.86 -2.87 -10.56
CA GLN A 281 1.05 -2.39 -11.70
C GLN A 281 1.62 -2.87 -13.03
N GLU A 282 2.96 -2.89 -13.18
CA GLU A 282 3.61 -3.44 -14.37
C GLU A 282 3.34 -4.94 -14.52
N PHE A 283 3.38 -5.72 -13.44
CA PHE A 283 3.03 -7.14 -13.48
C PHE A 283 1.54 -7.35 -13.78
N ASN A 284 0.64 -6.55 -13.19
CA ASN A 284 -0.78 -6.61 -13.52
C ASN A 284 -1.03 -6.36 -15.01
N ALA A 285 -0.37 -5.35 -15.60
CA ALA A 285 -0.52 -5.04 -17.01
C ALA A 285 -0.08 -6.19 -17.95
N LYS A 286 0.86 -7.04 -17.50
CA LYS A 286 1.36 -8.18 -18.26
C LYS A 286 0.53 -9.46 -18.06
N LEU A 287 0.08 -9.71 -16.85
CA LEU A 287 -0.43 -11.01 -16.42
C LEU A 287 -1.97 -11.08 -16.35
N LEU A 288 -2.64 -9.96 -16.12
CA LEU A 288 -4.10 -9.93 -16.07
C LEU A 288 -4.69 -9.86 -17.48
N LYS A 289 -5.73 -10.67 -17.71
CA LYS A 289 -6.47 -10.77 -18.96
C LYS A 289 -7.92 -10.39 -18.75
#